data_962d38294aa72958110bbed9bf1334f7
#
_entry.id   962d38294aa72958110bbed9bf1334f7
#
_cell.length_a   1.000
_cell.length_b   1.000
_cell.length_c   1.000
_cell.angle_alpha   90.00
_cell.angle_beta   90.00
_cell.angle_gamma   90.00
#
_symmetry.space_group_name_H-M   'P 1'
#
loop_
_entity.id
_entity.type
_entity.pdbx_description
1 polymer ?
#
loop_
_entity_poly.entity_id
_entity_poly.type
_entity_poly.pdbx_seq_one_letter_code
_entity_poly.pdbx_strand_id
1 'polypeptide(L)'
;SGVLREGSSHYHLLLARNYADAWLAARRHNRPEEETLLIITRKALAVVPWLILPGGMPLVGDISPDCPPEHLLGLAGLESGWAAGLPGDDRVALLAQIQKTRPADNESLSRDGWLRFGRGPWSGLWHAAPGGWPPSPGHGHQDTGAFELHFDDTPVFVDPGRGAYGEDADAARYLSSRVHNTITVDGADPFPVNKPYYDDAFRRDIAGPAPELTGGGDEVILDHHGFARFKGLGSLRRQWRFTNDAMTVTDALEGDGRHLVTRRFATPLEAEAGAGGVVLKGGGRTFHLNSPDASAAVKEITLWRAYGSGRFGSMIEFAADAALPWTGEVRLEVL
;
A
#
# COMPACT_ATOMS: atom_id res chain seq x y z
N SER A 1 9.13 -13.86 4.57
CA SER A 1 8.87 -13.77 3.13
C SER A 1 10.09 -13.29 2.32
N GLY A 2 10.96 -12.50 2.88
CA GLY A 2 12.07 -11.80 2.19
C GLY A 2 11.72 -10.36 1.82
N VAL A 3 10.55 -9.86 2.21
CA VAL A 3 10.16 -8.46 2.04
C VAL A 3 10.97 -7.54 2.96
N LEU A 4 11.27 -6.33 2.48
CA LEU A 4 11.81 -5.26 3.32
C LEU A 4 10.72 -4.78 4.30
N ARG A 5 11.01 -4.78 5.61
CA ARG A 5 10.03 -4.46 6.66
C ARG A 5 9.88 -2.96 6.95
N GLU A 6 10.19 -2.11 6.01
CA GLU A 6 10.01 -0.65 6.14
C GLU A 6 8.63 -0.15 5.71
N GLY A 7 7.73 -1.05 5.27
CA GLY A 7 6.39 -0.68 4.83
C GLY A 7 6.38 0.00 3.46
N SER A 8 7.45 -0.14 2.66
CA SER A 8 7.53 0.46 1.33
C SER A 8 7.73 -0.60 0.24
N SER A 9 6.83 -0.60 -0.72
CA SER A 9 6.92 -1.44 -1.92
C SER A 9 8.08 -1.01 -2.81
N HIS A 10 8.30 0.29 -2.97
CA HIS A 10 9.37 0.85 -3.79
C HIS A 10 10.77 0.58 -3.20
N TYR A 11 10.92 0.77 -1.88
CA TYR A 11 12.20 0.47 -1.22
C TYR A 11 12.54 -1.01 -1.25
N HIS A 12 11.54 -1.88 -1.32
CA HIS A 12 11.82 -3.30 -1.55
C HIS A 12 12.49 -3.53 -2.91
N LEU A 13 12.06 -2.86 -3.99
CA LEU A 13 12.73 -2.96 -5.29
C LEU A 13 14.15 -2.40 -5.25
N LEU A 14 14.37 -1.28 -4.55
CA LEU A 14 15.73 -0.73 -4.36
C LEU A 14 16.64 -1.72 -3.63
N LEU A 15 16.12 -2.34 -2.56
CA LEU A 15 16.85 -3.38 -1.83
C LEU A 15 17.17 -4.57 -2.72
N ALA A 16 16.20 -5.08 -3.47
CA ALA A 16 16.38 -6.20 -4.38
C ALA A 16 17.43 -5.88 -5.47
N ARG A 17 17.40 -4.66 -6.04
CA ARG A 17 18.43 -4.19 -6.96
C ARG A 17 19.79 -4.15 -6.30
N ASN A 18 19.93 -3.58 -5.11
CA ASN A 18 21.21 -3.46 -4.42
C ASN A 18 21.85 -4.82 -4.17
N TYR A 19 21.06 -5.82 -3.75
CA TYR A 19 21.54 -7.19 -3.58
C TYR A 19 21.87 -7.87 -4.92
N ALA A 20 21.08 -7.62 -5.96
CA ALA A 20 21.40 -8.13 -7.29
C ALA A 20 22.70 -7.55 -7.83
N ASP A 21 22.94 -6.24 -7.71
CA ASP A 21 24.18 -5.58 -8.12
C ASP A 21 25.38 -6.13 -7.34
N ALA A 22 25.24 -6.29 -6.00
CA ALA A 22 26.29 -6.85 -5.16
C ALA A 22 26.59 -8.31 -5.53
N TRP A 23 25.58 -9.14 -5.78
CA TRP A 23 25.75 -10.52 -6.24
C TRP A 23 26.42 -10.58 -7.60
N LEU A 24 25.99 -9.79 -8.58
CA LEU A 24 26.59 -9.75 -9.91
C LEU A 24 28.06 -9.31 -9.86
N ALA A 25 28.40 -8.33 -9.00
CA ALA A 25 29.78 -7.93 -8.77
C ALA A 25 30.63 -9.04 -8.14
N ALA A 26 30.10 -9.73 -7.11
CA ALA A 26 30.80 -10.86 -6.49
C ALA A 26 31.03 -12.00 -7.48
N ARG A 27 30.04 -12.31 -8.31
CA ARG A 27 30.14 -13.30 -9.39
C ARG A 27 31.21 -12.94 -10.40
N ARG A 28 31.26 -11.69 -10.91
CA ARG A 28 32.29 -11.24 -11.88
C ARG A 28 33.70 -11.34 -11.36
N HIS A 29 33.88 -11.15 -10.06
CA HIS A 29 35.19 -11.12 -9.40
C HIS A 29 35.51 -12.40 -8.60
N ASN A 30 34.73 -13.49 -8.78
CA ASN A 30 34.87 -14.76 -8.08
C ASN A 30 35.05 -14.60 -6.57
N ARG A 31 34.21 -13.77 -5.95
CA ARG A 31 34.25 -13.47 -4.51
C ARG A 31 33.62 -14.59 -3.68
N PRO A 32 34.14 -14.88 -2.49
CA PRO A 32 33.58 -15.93 -1.61
C PRO A 32 32.14 -15.60 -1.13
N GLU A 33 31.73 -14.33 -1.18
CA GLU A 33 30.40 -13.89 -0.80
C GLU A 33 29.30 -14.19 -1.84
N GLU A 34 29.68 -14.65 -3.05
CA GLU A 34 28.75 -14.84 -4.19
C GLU A 34 27.53 -15.67 -3.80
N GLU A 35 27.73 -16.83 -3.17
CA GLU A 35 26.62 -17.73 -2.81
C GLU A 35 25.69 -17.10 -1.79
N THR A 36 26.23 -16.46 -0.76
CA THR A 36 25.42 -15.77 0.27
C THR A 36 24.58 -14.65 -0.33
N LEU A 37 25.20 -13.82 -1.19
CA LEU A 37 24.51 -12.73 -1.87
C LEU A 37 23.43 -13.25 -2.82
N LEU A 38 23.68 -14.36 -3.52
CA LEU A 38 22.69 -14.99 -4.38
C LEU A 38 21.46 -15.47 -3.59
N ILE A 39 21.67 -16.07 -2.42
CA ILE A 39 20.56 -16.52 -1.56
C ILE A 39 19.69 -15.33 -1.13
N ILE A 40 20.31 -14.21 -0.72
CA ILE A 40 19.59 -13.00 -0.32
C ILE A 40 18.87 -12.39 -1.51
N THR A 41 19.55 -12.28 -2.67
CA THR A 41 18.97 -11.77 -3.92
C THR A 41 17.72 -12.56 -4.30
N ARG A 42 17.77 -13.89 -4.28
CA ARG A 42 16.62 -14.75 -4.59
C ARG A 42 15.46 -14.53 -3.64
N LYS A 43 15.71 -14.35 -2.32
CA LYS A 43 14.66 -14.04 -1.36
C LYS A 43 13.99 -12.71 -1.67
N ALA A 44 14.76 -11.68 -2.01
CA ALA A 44 14.19 -10.39 -2.40
C ALA A 44 13.44 -10.47 -3.74
N LEU A 45 13.98 -11.15 -4.75
CA LEU A 45 13.32 -11.36 -6.04
C LEU A 45 12.01 -12.16 -5.94
N ALA A 46 11.89 -13.06 -4.95
CA ALA A 46 10.67 -13.84 -4.73
C ALA A 46 9.44 -12.98 -4.37
N VAL A 47 9.66 -11.79 -3.83
CA VAL A 47 8.62 -10.84 -3.44
C VAL A 47 8.18 -9.95 -4.61
N VAL A 48 9.08 -9.64 -5.55
CA VAL A 48 8.84 -8.67 -6.64
C VAL A 48 7.54 -8.91 -7.41
N PRO A 49 7.17 -10.16 -7.81
CA PRO A 49 5.92 -10.40 -8.55
C PRO A 49 4.66 -10.03 -7.76
N TRP A 50 4.73 -10.05 -6.42
CA TRP A 50 3.61 -9.68 -5.55
C TRP A 50 3.37 -8.18 -5.47
N LEU A 51 4.42 -7.38 -5.70
CA LEU A 51 4.36 -5.92 -5.64
C LEU A 51 3.97 -5.27 -6.97
N ILE A 52 3.79 -6.04 -8.05
CA ILE A 52 3.44 -5.51 -9.37
C ILE A 52 1.99 -5.87 -9.70
N LEU A 53 1.17 -4.86 -9.94
CA LEU A 53 -0.21 -5.01 -10.42
C LEU A 53 -0.28 -4.87 -11.95
N PRO A 54 -1.36 -5.31 -12.62
CA PRO A 54 -1.44 -5.25 -14.09
C PRO A 54 -1.26 -3.84 -14.67
N GLY A 55 -1.74 -2.80 -14.01
CA GLY A 55 -1.62 -1.40 -14.43
C GLY A 55 -0.34 -0.70 -13.98
N GLY A 56 0.56 -1.39 -13.27
CA GLY A 56 1.84 -0.82 -12.84
C GLY A 56 2.28 -1.22 -11.44
N MET A 57 3.32 -0.55 -10.96
CA MET A 57 3.90 -0.77 -9.65
C MET A 57 3.20 0.10 -8.60
N PRO A 58 2.55 -0.49 -7.59
CA PRO A 58 2.09 0.21 -6.39
C PRO A 58 3.23 0.96 -5.68
N LEU A 59 2.94 2.18 -5.22
CA LEU A 59 3.89 3.03 -4.50
C LEU A 59 3.47 3.23 -3.03
N VAL A 60 3.18 2.13 -2.36
CA VAL A 60 2.81 2.13 -0.94
C VAL A 60 4.00 2.51 -0.08
N GLY A 61 3.81 3.43 0.87
CA GLY A 61 4.83 3.91 1.79
C GLY A 61 5.81 4.91 1.16
N ASP A 62 7.03 4.97 1.69
CA ASP A 62 8.08 5.84 1.17
C ASP A 62 8.49 5.47 -0.26
N ILE A 63 8.84 6.49 -1.03
CA ILE A 63 9.33 6.34 -2.40
C ILE A 63 10.73 6.92 -2.55
N SER A 64 11.47 6.47 -3.57
CA SER A 64 12.82 6.98 -3.83
C SER A 64 12.77 8.43 -4.34
N PRO A 65 13.70 9.28 -3.92
CA PRO A 65 13.78 10.66 -4.42
C PRO A 65 14.20 10.75 -5.89
N ASP A 66 14.95 9.78 -6.40
CA ASP A 66 15.68 9.89 -7.67
C ASP A 66 15.59 8.64 -8.57
N CYS A 67 14.87 7.60 -8.14
CA CYS A 67 14.75 6.36 -8.87
C CYS A 67 13.28 6.01 -9.10
N PRO A 68 12.68 6.35 -10.24
CA PRO A 68 11.29 5.98 -10.53
C PRO A 68 11.14 4.45 -10.61
N PRO A 69 9.98 3.90 -10.22
CA PRO A 69 9.77 2.45 -10.14
C PRO A 69 9.97 1.74 -11.46
N GLU A 70 9.67 2.37 -12.59
CA GLU A 70 9.87 1.83 -13.93
C GLU A 70 11.32 1.50 -14.23
N HIS A 71 12.26 2.25 -13.64
CA HIS A 71 13.70 1.98 -13.76
C HIS A 71 14.09 0.63 -13.20
N LEU A 72 13.31 0.09 -12.25
CA LEU A 72 13.59 -1.14 -11.51
C LEU A 72 12.78 -2.36 -12.01
N LEU A 73 11.87 -2.22 -12.97
CA LEU A 73 11.01 -3.32 -13.45
C LEU A 73 11.79 -4.48 -14.08
N GLY A 74 13.07 -4.30 -14.39
CA GLY A 74 13.97 -5.38 -14.77
C GLY A 74 14.12 -6.47 -13.71
N LEU A 75 13.84 -6.18 -12.44
CA LEU A 75 13.78 -7.17 -11.36
C LEU A 75 12.59 -8.15 -11.51
N ALA A 76 11.59 -7.78 -12.30
CA ALA A 76 10.49 -8.66 -12.71
C ALA A 76 10.70 -9.30 -14.09
N GLY A 77 11.88 -9.15 -14.68
CA GLY A 77 12.18 -9.64 -16.04
C GLY A 77 11.63 -8.75 -17.17
N LEU A 78 11.17 -7.52 -16.84
CA LEU A 78 10.67 -6.56 -17.81
C LEU A 78 11.80 -5.63 -18.30
N GLU A 79 11.60 -5.00 -19.44
CA GLU A 79 12.51 -3.96 -19.92
C GLU A 79 12.54 -2.79 -18.93
N SER A 80 13.75 -2.33 -18.56
CA SER A 80 13.92 -1.20 -17.64
C SER A 80 15.28 -0.52 -17.83
N GLY A 81 15.41 0.73 -17.40
CA GLY A 81 16.65 1.49 -17.49
C GLY A 81 17.80 0.83 -16.75
N TRP A 82 17.58 0.30 -15.55
CA TRP A 82 18.58 -0.42 -14.78
C TRP A 82 19.06 -1.70 -15.51
N ALA A 83 18.11 -2.56 -15.93
CA ALA A 83 18.44 -3.80 -16.60
C ALA A 83 19.16 -3.57 -17.95
N ALA A 84 18.80 -2.52 -18.68
CA ALA A 84 19.45 -2.14 -19.92
C ALA A 84 20.92 -1.69 -19.71
N GLY A 85 21.22 -1.11 -18.56
CA GLY A 85 22.57 -0.68 -18.17
C GLY A 85 23.51 -1.82 -17.72
N LEU A 86 22.99 -3.04 -17.49
CA LEU A 86 23.80 -4.19 -17.07
C LEU A 86 24.65 -4.73 -18.25
N PRO A 87 25.90 -5.18 -17.99
CA PRO A 87 26.66 -5.98 -18.95
C PRO A 87 25.86 -7.19 -19.44
N GLY A 88 26.04 -7.62 -20.70
CA GLY A 88 25.26 -8.68 -21.31
C GLY A 88 25.22 -9.98 -20.49
N ASP A 89 26.37 -10.43 -20.01
CA ASP A 89 26.50 -11.66 -19.20
C ASP A 89 25.79 -11.54 -17.84
N ASP A 90 25.81 -10.34 -17.24
CA ASP A 90 25.12 -10.07 -15.98
C ASP A 90 23.60 -10.06 -16.17
N ARG A 91 23.13 -9.46 -17.26
CA ARG A 91 21.70 -9.46 -17.61
C ARG A 91 21.19 -10.88 -17.84
N VAL A 92 21.94 -11.72 -18.56
CA VAL A 92 21.62 -13.13 -18.76
C VAL A 92 21.59 -13.87 -17.42
N ALA A 93 22.59 -13.65 -16.56
CA ALA A 93 22.64 -14.29 -15.25
C ALA A 93 21.46 -13.87 -14.35
N LEU A 94 21.11 -12.58 -14.33
CA LEU A 94 19.96 -12.06 -13.59
C LEU A 94 18.65 -12.67 -14.07
N LEU A 95 18.38 -12.66 -15.37
CA LEU A 95 17.17 -13.25 -15.96
C LEU A 95 17.05 -14.72 -15.62
N ALA A 96 18.15 -15.48 -15.66
CA ALA A 96 18.15 -16.88 -15.26
C ALA A 96 17.81 -17.07 -13.78
N GLN A 97 18.15 -16.13 -12.88
CA GLN A 97 17.75 -16.20 -11.48
C GLN A 97 16.28 -15.83 -11.32
N ILE A 98 15.80 -14.78 -11.97
CA ILE A 98 14.37 -14.40 -11.95
C ILE A 98 13.50 -15.60 -12.36
N GLN A 99 13.81 -16.27 -13.47
CA GLN A 99 13.09 -17.43 -13.97
C GLN A 99 13.10 -18.64 -13.00
N LYS A 100 14.19 -18.82 -12.24
CA LYS A 100 14.34 -19.92 -11.28
C LYS A 100 13.76 -19.61 -9.91
N THR A 101 13.55 -18.33 -9.61
CA THR A 101 13.03 -17.90 -8.31
C THR A 101 11.53 -18.18 -8.25
N ARG A 102 11.09 -18.95 -7.26
CA ARG A 102 9.66 -19.11 -6.98
C ARG A 102 9.16 -17.88 -6.22
N PRO A 103 7.99 -17.32 -6.60
CA PRO A 103 7.37 -16.27 -5.82
C PRO A 103 7.20 -16.68 -4.35
N ALA A 104 7.31 -15.72 -3.44
CA ALA A 104 6.99 -15.91 -2.04
C ALA A 104 5.54 -16.37 -1.89
N ASP A 105 5.20 -17.08 -0.82
CA ASP A 105 3.81 -17.44 -0.55
C ASP A 105 3.05 -16.27 0.12
N ASN A 106 1.76 -16.19 -0.15
CA ASN A 106 0.91 -15.11 0.35
C ASN A 106 0.77 -15.14 1.88
N GLU A 107 0.85 -16.31 2.50
CA GLU A 107 0.80 -16.46 3.96
C GLU A 107 2.02 -15.82 4.62
N SER A 108 3.23 -16.03 4.08
CA SER A 108 4.44 -15.41 4.62
C SER A 108 4.45 -13.88 4.39
N LEU A 109 3.91 -13.41 3.26
CA LEU A 109 3.75 -11.99 2.98
C LEU A 109 2.75 -11.34 3.94
N SER A 110 1.62 -11.99 4.24
CA SER A 110 0.61 -11.48 5.20
C SER A 110 1.19 -11.33 6.59
N ARG A 111 2.03 -12.26 7.03
CA ARG A 111 2.77 -12.13 8.32
C ARG A 111 3.72 -10.94 8.36
N ASP A 112 4.21 -10.49 7.21
CA ASP A 112 5.04 -9.28 7.06
C ASP A 112 4.19 -8.04 6.72
N GLY A 113 2.85 -8.15 6.78
CA GLY A 113 1.92 -7.03 6.61
C GLY A 113 1.51 -6.74 5.17
N TRP A 114 1.78 -7.64 4.22
CA TRP A 114 1.44 -7.47 2.81
C TRP A 114 0.47 -8.55 2.33
N LEU A 115 -0.57 -8.15 1.61
CA LEU A 115 -1.52 -9.07 1.01
C LEU A 115 -1.76 -8.71 -0.46
N ARG A 116 -1.52 -9.66 -1.36
CA ARG A 116 -1.96 -9.59 -2.74
C ARG A 116 -3.27 -10.36 -2.90
N PHE A 117 -4.27 -9.73 -3.48
CA PHE A 117 -5.56 -10.35 -3.77
C PHE A 117 -5.96 -10.12 -5.22
N GLY A 118 -6.69 -11.08 -5.81
CA GLY A 118 -7.25 -10.96 -7.14
C GLY A 118 -8.56 -11.74 -7.25
N ARG A 119 -9.56 -11.13 -7.91
CA ARG A 119 -10.88 -11.73 -8.17
C ARG A 119 -11.44 -11.21 -9.49
N GLY A 120 -11.57 -12.10 -10.49
CA GLY A 120 -12.00 -11.69 -11.83
C GLY A 120 -11.07 -10.60 -12.41
N PRO A 121 -11.62 -9.44 -12.82
CA PRO A 121 -10.80 -8.33 -13.33
C PRO A 121 -10.09 -7.51 -12.24
N TRP A 122 -10.44 -7.73 -10.96
CA TRP A 122 -9.85 -7.00 -9.84
C TRP A 122 -8.51 -7.56 -9.42
N SER A 123 -7.54 -6.69 -9.21
CA SER A 123 -6.24 -7.00 -8.61
C SER A 123 -5.89 -5.91 -7.62
N GLY A 124 -5.41 -6.29 -6.43
CA GLY A 124 -5.02 -5.30 -5.43
C GLY A 124 -3.87 -5.75 -4.55
N LEU A 125 -3.26 -4.76 -3.90
CA LEU A 125 -2.20 -4.92 -2.90
C LEU A 125 -2.62 -4.14 -1.66
N TRP A 126 -2.65 -4.81 -0.51
CA TRP A 126 -2.95 -4.22 0.80
C TRP A 126 -1.72 -4.19 1.67
N HIS A 127 -1.66 -3.20 2.56
CA HIS A 127 -0.62 -3.07 3.56
C HIS A 127 -1.21 -2.83 4.96
N ALA A 128 -0.68 -3.55 5.94
CA ALA A 128 -0.92 -3.31 7.36
C ALA A 128 0.31 -3.75 8.14
N ALA A 129 1.11 -2.81 8.61
CA ALA A 129 2.35 -3.12 9.33
C ALA A 129 2.07 -4.03 10.55
N PRO A 130 2.79 -5.17 10.70
CA PRO A 130 2.62 -6.05 11.86
C PRO A 130 2.93 -5.28 13.16
N GLY A 131 2.00 -5.21 14.08
CA GLY A 131 2.13 -4.39 15.29
C GLY A 131 1.76 -2.92 15.11
N GLY A 132 1.16 -2.53 13.97
CA GLY A 132 0.63 -1.19 13.71
C GLY A 132 1.64 -0.16 13.23
N TRP A 133 2.95 -0.40 13.37
CA TRP A 133 4.01 0.46 12.88
C TRP A 133 5.07 -0.32 12.09
N PRO A 134 5.64 0.25 11.02
CA PRO A 134 6.88 -0.25 10.45
C PRO A 134 8.01 -0.22 11.49
N PRO A 135 8.97 -1.15 11.44
CA PRO A 135 10.09 -1.21 12.39
C PRO A 135 10.94 0.06 12.39
N SER A 136 11.10 0.71 11.22
CA SER A 136 11.89 1.94 11.08
C SER A 136 11.04 3.18 11.37
N PRO A 137 11.30 3.93 12.45
CA PRO A 137 10.49 5.08 12.82
C PRO A 137 10.46 6.21 11.78
N GLY A 138 11.54 6.39 11.02
CA GLY A 138 11.67 7.46 10.02
C GLY A 138 10.90 7.19 8.72
N HIS A 139 10.50 5.94 8.48
CA HIS A 139 9.90 5.48 7.23
C HIS A 139 8.43 5.03 7.39
N GLY A 140 7.87 5.14 8.59
CA GLY A 140 6.53 4.67 8.90
C GLY A 140 5.45 5.65 8.48
N HIS A 141 4.49 5.18 7.68
CA HIS A 141 3.24 5.89 7.38
C HIS A 141 2.11 5.38 8.27
N GLN A 142 1.07 6.19 8.42
CA GLN A 142 -0.20 5.82 9.06
C GLN A 142 -1.16 5.23 8.02
N ASP A 143 -0.70 4.20 7.35
CA ASP A 143 -1.32 3.57 6.18
C ASP A 143 -1.92 2.19 6.48
N THR A 144 -2.23 1.91 7.75
CA THR A 144 -2.84 0.64 8.16
C THR A 144 -4.13 0.38 7.39
N GLY A 145 -4.13 -0.71 6.61
CA GLY A 145 -5.23 -1.06 5.71
C GLY A 145 -5.30 -0.24 4.44
N ALA A 146 -4.28 0.55 4.12
CA ALA A 146 -4.17 1.17 2.82
C ALA A 146 -4.01 0.11 1.73
N PHE A 147 -4.53 0.42 0.55
CA PHE A 147 -4.51 -0.50 -0.58
C PHE A 147 -4.40 0.24 -1.91
N GLU A 148 -3.85 -0.45 -2.89
CA GLU A 148 -4.01 -0.12 -4.29
C GLU A 148 -4.90 -1.14 -4.98
N LEU A 149 -5.76 -0.69 -5.90
CA LEU A 149 -6.72 -1.52 -6.60
C LEU A 149 -6.74 -1.19 -8.09
N HIS A 150 -6.59 -2.22 -8.90
CA HIS A 150 -6.71 -2.15 -10.36
C HIS A 150 -7.91 -2.96 -10.84
N PHE A 151 -8.55 -2.48 -11.90
CA PHE A 151 -9.53 -3.22 -12.68
C PHE A 151 -8.93 -3.51 -14.06
N ASP A 152 -8.64 -4.78 -14.36
CA ASP A 152 -7.72 -5.19 -15.42
C ASP A 152 -6.38 -4.42 -15.28
N ASP A 153 -5.98 -3.64 -16.28
CA ASP A 153 -4.79 -2.81 -16.30
C ASP A 153 -5.02 -1.35 -15.88
N THR A 154 -6.26 -0.99 -15.49
CA THR A 154 -6.62 0.36 -15.07
C THR A 154 -6.44 0.53 -13.55
N PRO A 155 -5.48 1.36 -13.08
CA PRO A 155 -5.40 1.74 -11.67
C PRO A 155 -6.63 2.55 -11.28
N VAL A 156 -7.42 2.03 -10.33
CA VAL A 156 -8.64 2.67 -9.83
C VAL A 156 -8.36 3.47 -8.56
N PHE A 157 -7.75 2.81 -7.58
CA PHE A 157 -7.25 3.47 -6.37
C PHE A 157 -5.76 3.23 -6.23
N VAL A 158 -5.02 4.28 -5.87
CA VAL A 158 -3.56 4.22 -5.73
C VAL A 158 -3.12 4.85 -4.41
N ASP A 159 -1.98 4.44 -3.90
CA ASP A 159 -1.35 5.19 -2.82
C ASP A 159 -0.74 6.48 -3.38
N PRO A 160 -0.87 7.63 -2.68
CA PRO A 160 -0.34 8.88 -3.18
C PRO A 160 1.19 8.97 -3.13
N GLY A 161 1.87 8.03 -2.48
CA GLY A 161 3.31 8.09 -2.26
C GLY A 161 3.71 9.28 -1.38
N ARG A 162 4.97 9.70 -1.46
CA ARG A 162 5.51 10.80 -0.68
C ARG A 162 6.48 11.65 -1.50
N GLY A 163 6.27 12.97 -1.52
CA GLY A 163 7.03 13.90 -2.38
C GLY A 163 8.32 14.45 -1.79
N ALA A 164 8.55 14.32 -0.49
CA ALA A 164 9.74 14.82 0.19
C ALA A 164 9.90 14.19 1.58
N TYR A 165 11.13 14.13 2.09
CA TYR A 165 11.41 13.99 3.52
C TYR A 165 11.42 15.38 4.18
N GLY A 166 11.04 15.42 5.44
CA GLY A 166 11.06 16.64 6.25
C GLY A 166 9.91 16.67 7.24
N GLU A 167 9.95 17.69 8.08
CA GLU A 167 8.91 17.97 9.09
C GLU A 167 7.99 19.12 8.66
N ASP A 168 8.16 19.65 7.44
CA ASP A 168 7.23 20.65 6.92
C ASP A 168 5.83 20.05 6.76
N ALA A 169 4.82 20.93 6.74
CA ALA A 169 3.43 20.51 6.78
C ALA A 169 3.02 19.62 5.61
N ASP A 170 3.63 19.80 4.44
CA ASP A 170 3.29 19.03 3.24
C ASP A 170 3.94 17.63 3.28
N ALA A 171 5.23 17.55 3.64
CA ALA A 171 5.91 16.25 3.80
C ALA A 171 5.27 15.42 4.93
N ALA A 172 4.93 16.04 6.07
CA ALA A 172 4.27 15.38 7.19
C ALA A 172 2.85 14.91 6.85
N ARG A 173 2.14 15.63 5.98
CA ARG A 173 0.80 15.25 5.52
C ARG A 173 0.78 13.87 4.86
N TYR A 174 1.81 13.53 4.06
CA TYR A 174 1.90 12.26 3.35
C TYR A 174 2.30 11.07 4.23
N LEU A 175 2.55 11.30 5.52
CA LEU A 175 2.70 10.24 6.53
C LEU A 175 1.37 9.89 7.23
N SER A 176 0.34 10.73 7.10
CA SER A 176 -0.93 10.59 7.82
C SER A 176 -1.95 9.77 7.03
N SER A 177 -2.82 9.04 7.73
CA SER A 177 -4.01 8.37 7.17
C SER A 177 -4.93 9.30 6.37
N ARG A 178 -4.75 10.62 6.49
CA ARG A 178 -5.54 11.62 5.77
C ARG A 178 -5.29 11.66 4.27
N VAL A 179 -4.27 10.97 3.78
CA VAL A 179 -3.95 10.92 2.35
C VAL A 179 -3.96 9.49 1.80
N HIS A 180 -3.94 8.46 2.65
CA HIS A 180 -3.96 7.07 2.23
C HIS A 180 -5.38 6.51 2.06
N ASN A 181 -5.51 5.40 1.34
CA ASN A 181 -6.78 4.69 1.12
C ASN A 181 -7.24 3.96 2.38
N THR A 182 -7.45 4.69 3.46
CA THR A 182 -7.81 4.18 4.77
C THR A 182 -8.83 5.09 5.47
N ILE A 183 -8.91 5.02 6.78
CA ILE A 183 -9.93 5.68 7.61
C ILE A 183 -9.27 6.53 8.70
N THR A 184 -9.89 7.66 9.05
CA THR A 184 -9.61 8.43 10.26
C THR A 184 -10.86 8.54 11.10
N VAL A 185 -10.70 8.64 12.41
CA VAL A 185 -11.78 8.93 13.37
C VAL A 185 -11.45 10.22 14.09
N ASP A 186 -12.38 11.19 14.06
CA ASP A 186 -12.19 12.57 14.56
C ASP A 186 -10.95 13.26 13.99
N GLY A 187 -10.58 12.90 12.75
CA GLY A 187 -9.38 13.37 12.07
C GLY A 187 -8.07 12.83 12.64
N ALA A 188 -8.11 11.87 13.57
CA ALA A 188 -6.92 11.23 14.14
C ALA A 188 -6.50 10.01 13.32
N ASP A 189 -5.17 9.78 13.30
CA ASP A 189 -4.57 8.56 12.79
C ASP A 189 -4.77 7.40 13.78
N PRO A 190 -4.83 6.12 13.33
CA PRO A 190 -5.05 4.98 14.23
C PRO A 190 -3.92 4.81 15.25
N PHE A 191 -2.68 4.96 14.83
CA PHE A 191 -1.52 4.84 15.70
C PHE A 191 -0.83 6.20 15.89
N PRO A 192 -0.09 6.43 16.99
CA PRO A 192 0.75 7.61 17.10
C PRO A 192 1.95 7.51 16.15
N VAL A 193 2.57 8.63 15.81
CA VAL A 193 3.82 8.64 15.04
C VAL A 193 4.87 7.82 15.77
N ASN A 194 5.49 6.85 15.09
CA ASN A 194 6.54 6.03 15.67
C ASN A 194 7.77 6.87 16.00
N LYS A 195 8.31 6.70 17.21
CA LYS A 195 9.50 7.43 17.68
C LYS A 195 10.62 6.44 18.03
N PRO A 196 11.90 6.81 17.81
CA PRO A 196 13.04 5.93 18.05
C PRO A 196 13.16 5.45 19.50
N TYR A 197 12.60 6.20 20.45
CA TYR A 197 12.64 5.88 21.88
C TYR A 197 11.46 5.05 22.38
N TYR A 198 10.50 4.69 21.53
CA TYR A 198 9.42 3.75 21.89
C TYR A 198 9.95 2.33 21.85
N ASP A 199 9.91 1.66 23.00
CA ASP A 199 10.22 0.26 23.09
C ASP A 199 9.03 -0.65 22.66
N ASP A 200 9.28 -1.94 22.56
CA ASP A 200 8.27 -2.89 22.11
C ASP A 200 7.12 -3.06 23.11
N ALA A 201 7.36 -2.83 24.43
CA ALA A 201 6.32 -2.88 25.44
C ALA A 201 5.35 -1.70 25.25
N PHE A 202 5.88 -0.47 25.16
CA PHE A 202 5.07 0.71 24.89
C PHE A 202 4.27 0.58 23.60
N ARG A 203 4.89 0.07 22.52
CA ARG A 203 4.18 -0.13 21.23
C ARG A 203 3.01 -1.09 21.39
N ARG A 204 3.18 -2.21 22.06
CA ARG A 204 2.08 -3.17 22.31
C ARG A 204 0.97 -2.57 23.14
N ASP A 205 1.31 -1.80 24.17
CA ASP A 205 0.32 -1.17 25.05
C ASP A 205 -0.54 -0.14 24.31
N ILE A 206 0.04 0.61 23.37
CA ILE A 206 -0.66 1.62 22.58
C ILE A 206 -1.39 1.03 21.38
N ALA A 207 -0.79 0.06 20.68
CA ALA A 207 -1.35 -0.52 19.47
C ALA A 207 -2.43 -1.58 19.76
N GLY A 208 -2.44 -2.13 20.96
CA GLY A 208 -3.26 -3.29 21.29
C GLY A 208 -2.79 -4.55 20.55
N PRO A 209 -3.68 -5.50 20.26
CA PRO A 209 -3.39 -6.65 19.42
C PRO A 209 -2.86 -6.25 18.05
N ALA A 210 -1.96 -7.07 17.49
CA ALA A 210 -1.43 -6.85 16.15
C ALA A 210 -2.57 -6.76 15.12
N PRO A 211 -2.48 -5.89 14.12
CA PRO A 211 -3.43 -5.89 13.00
C PRO A 211 -3.45 -7.25 12.30
N GLU A 212 -4.65 -7.74 11.99
CA GLU A 212 -4.85 -8.99 11.26
C GLU A 212 -5.37 -8.68 9.86
N LEU A 213 -4.55 -8.95 8.84
CA LEU A 213 -4.90 -8.78 7.43
C LEU A 213 -4.99 -10.15 6.76
N THR A 214 -6.18 -10.51 6.31
CA THR A 214 -6.47 -11.80 5.67
C THR A 214 -7.20 -11.62 4.35
N GLY A 215 -7.05 -12.58 3.44
CA GLY A 215 -7.75 -12.57 2.16
C GLY A 215 -8.03 -13.97 1.66
N GLY A 216 -9.18 -14.16 1.04
CA GLY A 216 -9.59 -15.44 0.46
C GLY A 216 -10.99 -15.40 -0.14
N GLY A 217 -11.28 -16.30 -1.06
CA GLY A 217 -12.57 -16.33 -1.75
C GLY A 217 -12.82 -15.07 -2.57
N ASP A 218 -13.74 -14.24 -2.12
CA ASP A 218 -14.14 -12.98 -2.74
C ASP A 218 -13.93 -11.77 -1.82
N GLU A 219 -13.12 -11.90 -0.76
CA GLU A 219 -12.96 -10.85 0.24
C GLU A 219 -11.53 -10.66 0.77
N VAL A 220 -11.27 -9.46 1.25
CA VAL A 220 -10.13 -9.10 2.10
C VAL A 220 -10.68 -8.52 3.41
N ILE A 221 -10.06 -8.86 4.53
CA ILE A 221 -10.49 -8.40 5.86
C ILE A 221 -9.26 -7.87 6.61
N LEU A 222 -9.43 -6.72 7.25
CA LEU A 222 -8.51 -6.14 8.22
C LEU A 222 -9.24 -5.93 9.54
N ASP A 223 -8.63 -6.42 10.62
CA ASP A 223 -9.03 -6.12 12.00
C ASP A 223 -7.86 -5.42 12.72
N HIS A 224 -8.12 -4.31 13.41
CA HIS A 224 -7.12 -3.64 14.24
C HIS A 224 -7.73 -2.84 15.40
N HIS A 225 -6.89 -2.53 16.40
CA HIS A 225 -7.27 -1.78 17.60
C HIS A 225 -6.59 -0.39 17.70
N GLY A 226 -6.03 0.12 16.60
CA GLY A 226 -5.24 1.35 16.62
C GLY A 226 -5.96 2.57 17.18
N PHE A 227 -7.29 2.64 17.08
CA PHE A 227 -8.09 3.72 17.65
C PHE A 227 -8.43 3.51 19.13
N ALA A 228 -8.28 2.31 19.71
CA ALA A 228 -8.65 2.02 21.10
C ALA A 228 -7.86 2.83 22.15
N ARG A 229 -6.80 3.50 21.74
CA ARG A 229 -6.07 4.48 22.58
C ARG A 229 -6.88 5.76 22.86
N PHE A 230 -7.93 6.03 22.12
CA PHE A 230 -8.82 7.15 22.34
C PHE A 230 -10.05 6.69 23.15
N LYS A 231 -10.48 7.56 24.06
CA LYS A 231 -11.65 7.25 24.91
C LYS A 231 -12.90 7.06 24.04
N GLY A 232 -13.63 5.98 24.30
CA GLY A 232 -14.86 5.66 23.59
C GLY A 232 -14.66 4.92 22.27
N LEU A 233 -13.41 4.70 21.80
CA LEU A 233 -13.14 3.96 20.58
C LEU A 233 -12.65 2.54 20.89
N GLY A 234 -13.10 1.58 20.12
CA GLY A 234 -12.77 0.16 20.21
C GLY A 234 -12.02 -0.34 18.98
N SER A 235 -12.31 -1.57 18.58
CA SER A 235 -11.77 -2.20 17.38
C SER A 235 -12.39 -1.62 16.12
N LEU A 236 -11.60 -1.60 15.05
CA LEU A 236 -12.06 -1.35 13.69
C LEU A 236 -11.90 -2.63 12.88
N ARG A 237 -12.98 -3.05 12.24
CA ARG A 237 -12.98 -4.06 11.18
C ARG A 237 -13.27 -3.40 9.86
N ARG A 238 -12.44 -3.65 8.84
CA ARG A 238 -12.64 -3.22 7.47
C ARG A 238 -12.67 -4.42 6.54
N GLN A 239 -13.72 -4.55 5.74
CA GLN A 239 -13.90 -5.67 4.83
C GLN A 239 -14.10 -5.15 3.41
N TRP A 240 -13.34 -5.69 2.46
CA TRP A 240 -13.53 -5.48 1.04
C TRP A 240 -14.11 -6.75 0.44
N ARG A 241 -15.25 -6.64 -0.20
CA ARG A 241 -15.91 -7.75 -0.89
C ARG A 241 -16.04 -7.47 -2.37
N PHE A 242 -15.75 -8.46 -3.21
CA PHE A 242 -15.66 -8.32 -4.65
C PHE A 242 -16.68 -9.21 -5.37
N THR A 243 -17.34 -8.64 -6.38
CA THR A 243 -17.99 -9.35 -7.49
C THR A 243 -17.18 -9.10 -8.77
N ASN A 244 -17.67 -9.54 -9.94
CA ASN A 244 -16.94 -9.26 -11.19
C ASN A 244 -16.99 -7.78 -11.58
N ASP A 245 -18.02 -7.06 -11.16
CA ASP A 245 -18.37 -5.68 -11.55
C ASP A 245 -18.43 -4.69 -10.39
N ALA A 246 -18.19 -5.13 -9.17
CA ALA A 246 -18.25 -4.26 -8.01
C ALA A 246 -17.25 -4.64 -6.90
N MET A 247 -16.83 -3.63 -6.14
CA MET A 247 -16.19 -3.76 -4.84
C MET A 247 -17.03 -3.03 -3.78
N THR A 248 -17.29 -3.69 -2.66
CA THR A 248 -17.91 -3.09 -1.49
C THR A 248 -16.92 -3.05 -0.35
N VAL A 249 -16.75 -1.88 0.27
CA VAL A 249 -15.97 -1.70 1.51
C VAL A 249 -16.94 -1.48 2.65
N THR A 250 -16.93 -2.38 3.63
CA THR A 250 -17.72 -2.26 4.87
C THR A 250 -16.79 -2.00 6.03
N ASP A 251 -17.03 -0.91 6.76
CA ASP A 251 -16.29 -0.56 7.96
C ASP A 251 -17.22 -0.72 9.18
N ALA A 252 -16.74 -1.43 10.21
CA ALA A 252 -17.40 -1.57 11.50
C ALA A 252 -16.48 -1.05 12.60
N LEU A 253 -16.94 -0.05 13.36
CA LEU A 253 -16.20 0.58 14.45
C LEU A 253 -16.97 0.35 15.77
N GLU A 254 -16.31 -0.34 16.69
CA GLU A 254 -16.81 -0.59 18.03
C GLU A 254 -16.52 0.58 18.97
N GLY A 255 -17.36 0.73 19.99
CA GLY A 255 -17.17 1.77 21.01
C GLY A 255 -18.46 2.41 21.46
N ASP A 256 -18.36 3.63 21.98
CA ASP A 256 -19.48 4.46 22.40
C ASP A 256 -19.30 5.93 21.98
N GLY A 257 -20.38 6.71 22.04
CA GLY A 257 -20.38 8.12 21.67
C GLY A 257 -20.68 8.41 20.20
N ARG A 258 -20.40 9.65 19.79
CA ARG A 258 -20.52 10.11 18.40
C ARG A 258 -19.17 10.60 17.90
N HIS A 259 -18.80 10.15 16.71
CA HIS A 259 -17.48 10.38 16.14
C HIS A 259 -17.58 10.68 14.64
N LEU A 260 -16.71 11.53 14.13
CA LEU A 260 -16.58 11.79 12.71
C LEU A 260 -15.70 10.73 12.07
N VAL A 261 -16.30 9.80 11.35
CA VAL A 261 -15.59 8.77 10.59
C VAL A 261 -15.40 9.25 9.16
N THR A 262 -14.14 9.29 8.68
CA THR A 262 -13.82 9.71 7.30
C THR A 262 -13.04 8.62 6.59
N ARG A 263 -13.65 8.07 5.53
CA ARG A 263 -13.07 7.07 4.62
C ARG A 263 -12.48 7.77 3.40
N ARG A 264 -11.28 7.35 2.95
CA ARG A 264 -10.56 8.01 1.85
C ARG A 264 -10.17 7.06 0.75
N PHE A 265 -10.21 7.59 -0.48
CA PHE A 265 -9.85 6.88 -1.70
C PHE A 265 -9.13 7.84 -2.64
N ALA A 266 -7.82 7.64 -2.81
CA ALA A 266 -7.02 8.40 -3.76
C ALA A 266 -7.07 7.71 -5.13
N THR A 267 -7.34 8.48 -6.18
CA THR A 267 -7.50 7.96 -7.53
C THR A 267 -6.73 8.78 -8.57
N PRO A 268 -6.10 8.13 -9.56
CA PRO A 268 -5.53 8.81 -10.72
C PRO A 268 -6.57 9.12 -11.81
N LEU A 269 -7.81 8.64 -11.63
CA LEU A 269 -8.92 8.84 -12.57
C LEU A 269 -9.52 10.24 -12.39
N GLU A 270 -10.15 10.75 -13.44
CA GLU A 270 -10.99 11.94 -13.31
C GLU A 270 -12.18 11.63 -12.39
N ALA A 271 -12.38 12.46 -11.36
CA ALA A 271 -13.41 12.26 -10.35
C ALA A 271 -14.36 13.45 -10.30
N GLU A 272 -15.65 13.18 -10.44
CA GLU A 272 -16.70 14.19 -10.41
C GLU A 272 -17.78 13.83 -9.39
N ALA A 273 -17.95 14.69 -8.38
CA ALA A 273 -19.00 14.51 -7.37
C ALA A 273 -20.35 14.91 -7.91
N GLY A 274 -21.38 14.08 -7.62
CA GLY A 274 -22.79 14.32 -7.99
C GLY A 274 -23.75 13.91 -6.87
N ALA A 275 -25.04 14.08 -7.12
CA ALA A 275 -26.09 13.79 -6.12
C ALA A 275 -26.15 12.31 -5.68
N GLY A 276 -25.61 11.38 -6.48
CA GLY A 276 -25.63 9.93 -6.19
C GLY A 276 -24.29 9.36 -5.73
N GLY A 277 -23.23 10.19 -5.60
CA GLY A 277 -21.88 9.73 -5.29
C GLY A 277 -20.83 10.39 -6.18
N VAL A 278 -19.78 9.67 -6.53
CA VAL A 278 -18.67 10.15 -7.35
C VAL A 278 -18.51 9.27 -8.59
N VAL A 279 -18.49 9.89 -9.76
CA VAL A 279 -18.18 9.21 -11.03
C VAL A 279 -16.68 9.31 -11.29
N LEU A 280 -16.05 8.17 -11.57
CA LEU A 280 -14.63 8.07 -11.92
C LEU A 280 -14.50 7.68 -13.39
N LYS A 281 -13.62 8.36 -14.15
CA LYS A 281 -13.40 8.09 -15.57
C LYS A 281 -11.92 7.99 -15.89
N GLY A 282 -11.54 6.97 -16.65
CA GLY A 282 -10.17 6.78 -17.14
C GLY A 282 -9.93 5.36 -17.63
N GLY A 283 -8.85 5.13 -18.38
CA GLY A 283 -8.54 3.82 -18.94
C GLY A 283 -9.63 3.23 -19.84
N GLY A 284 -10.47 4.08 -20.47
CA GLY A 284 -11.61 3.65 -21.28
C GLY A 284 -12.79 3.08 -20.47
N ARG A 285 -12.81 3.31 -19.16
CA ARG A 285 -13.82 2.79 -18.21
C ARG A 285 -14.45 3.91 -17.41
N THR A 286 -15.64 3.64 -16.91
CA THR A 286 -16.37 4.50 -15.98
C THR A 286 -16.74 3.70 -14.75
N PHE A 287 -16.56 4.27 -13.57
CA PHE A 287 -16.94 3.69 -12.30
C PHE A 287 -17.84 4.66 -11.54
N HIS A 288 -18.69 4.11 -10.69
CA HIS A 288 -19.52 4.87 -9.75
C HIS A 288 -19.19 4.47 -8.31
N LEU A 289 -18.77 5.44 -7.52
CA LEU A 289 -18.41 5.25 -6.11
C LEU A 289 -19.42 5.97 -5.23
N ASN A 290 -20.14 5.24 -4.38
CA ASN A 290 -21.15 5.81 -3.50
C ASN A 290 -21.08 5.29 -2.07
N SER A 291 -21.74 6.00 -1.16
CA SER A 291 -21.94 5.63 0.23
C SER A 291 -23.33 6.08 0.67
N PRO A 292 -24.19 5.16 1.17
CA PRO A 292 -25.53 5.55 1.62
C PRO A 292 -25.52 6.28 2.97
N ASP A 293 -24.45 6.17 3.74
CA ASP A 293 -24.31 6.65 5.11
C ASP A 293 -23.42 7.89 5.25
N ALA A 294 -22.84 8.42 4.15
CA ALA A 294 -21.90 9.51 4.20
C ALA A 294 -22.02 10.47 3.02
N SER A 295 -21.66 11.72 3.25
CA SER A 295 -21.50 12.71 2.18
C SER A 295 -20.14 12.58 1.49
N ALA A 296 -20.13 12.71 0.16
CA ALA A 296 -18.92 12.67 -0.64
C ALA A 296 -18.32 14.07 -0.83
N ALA A 297 -17.00 14.16 -0.80
CA ALA A 297 -16.23 15.32 -1.24
C ALA A 297 -15.07 14.86 -2.11
N VAL A 298 -14.76 15.63 -3.16
CA VAL A 298 -13.60 15.39 -4.04
C VAL A 298 -12.64 16.55 -3.87
N LYS A 299 -11.37 16.25 -3.61
CA LYS A 299 -10.29 17.22 -3.42
C LYS A 299 -9.12 16.86 -4.32
N GLU A 300 -8.38 17.85 -4.76
CA GLU A 300 -7.13 17.62 -5.46
C GLU A 300 -6.05 17.06 -4.50
N ILE A 301 -5.26 16.11 -4.99
CA ILE A 301 -4.10 15.56 -4.31
C ILE A 301 -2.96 15.37 -5.32
N THR A 302 -1.71 15.48 -4.87
CA THR A 302 -0.56 15.08 -5.67
C THR A 302 -0.27 13.60 -5.48
N LEU A 303 -0.19 12.86 -6.58
CA LEU A 303 0.26 11.47 -6.62
C LEU A 303 1.75 11.49 -7.01
N TRP A 304 2.61 11.15 -6.05
CA TRP A 304 4.06 11.22 -6.19
C TRP A 304 4.62 9.95 -6.84
N ARG A 305 5.59 10.13 -7.74
CA ARG A 305 6.36 9.02 -8.34
C ARG A 305 7.83 9.06 -7.96
N ALA A 306 8.34 10.24 -7.63
CA ALA A 306 9.64 10.53 -7.04
C ALA A 306 9.54 11.88 -6.34
N TYR A 307 10.55 12.28 -5.60
CA TYR A 307 10.56 13.57 -4.93
C TYR A 307 10.53 14.71 -5.96
N GLY A 308 9.63 15.67 -5.74
CA GLY A 308 9.41 16.77 -6.67
C GLY A 308 8.81 16.35 -8.03
N SER A 309 8.50 15.08 -8.23
CA SER A 309 7.86 14.57 -9.44
C SER A 309 6.54 13.90 -9.09
N GLY A 310 5.47 14.64 -9.22
CA GLY A 310 4.11 14.19 -8.98
C GLY A 310 3.18 14.58 -10.12
N ARG A 311 1.99 13.99 -10.12
CA ARG A 311 0.87 14.35 -11.00
C ARG A 311 -0.35 14.63 -10.15
N PHE A 312 -1.27 15.42 -10.69
CA PHE A 312 -2.56 15.60 -10.03
C PHE A 312 -3.39 14.33 -10.07
N GLY A 313 -4.11 14.10 -9.00
CA GLY A 313 -5.13 13.09 -8.84
C GLY A 313 -6.23 13.62 -7.93
N SER A 314 -7.18 12.76 -7.58
CA SER A 314 -8.29 13.12 -6.72
C SER A 314 -8.28 12.30 -5.44
N MET A 315 -8.53 12.95 -4.30
CA MET A 315 -8.88 12.33 -3.03
C MET A 315 -10.38 12.42 -2.85
N ILE A 316 -11.02 11.27 -2.76
CA ILE A 316 -12.45 11.16 -2.47
C ILE A 316 -12.59 10.89 -0.98
N GLU A 317 -13.36 11.71 -0.29
CA GLU A 317 -13.65 11.56 1.13
C GLU A 317 -15.14 11.27 1.33
N PHE A 318 -15.46 10.25 2.12
CA PHE A 318 -16.80 9.97 2.62
C PHE A 318 -16.82 10.19 4.13
N ALA A 319 -17.50 11.23 4.58
CA ALA A 319 -17.58 11.63 5.99
C ALA A 319 -18.94 11.28 6.58
N ALA A 320 -18.94 10.51 7.65
CA ALA A 320 -20.14 10.11 8.42
C ALA A 320 -20.04 10.58 9.87
N ASP A 321 -21.12 11.17 10.39
CA ASP A 321 -21.30 11.44 11.82
C ASP A 321 -21.88 10.17 12.46
N ALA A 322 -20.99 9.31 12.98
CA ALA A 322 -21.29 7.96 13.42
C ALA A 322 -21.60 7.88 14.92
N ALA A 323 -22.76 7.34 15.28
CA ALA A 323 -23.04 6.90 16.65
C ALA A 323 -22.55 5.46 16.83
N LEU A 324 -21.63 5.23 17.76
CA LEU A 324 -21.03 3.91 17.98
C LEU A 324 -21.91 3.00 18.86
N PRO A 325 -21.89 1.66 18.63
CA PRO A 325 -21.20 0.98 17.53
C PRO A 325 -21.79 1.34 16.17
N TRP A 326 -20.95 1.46 15.14
CA TRP A 326 -21.34 1.91 13.82
C TRP A 326 -20.82 0.95 12.73
N THR A 327 -21.62 0.80 11.68
CA THR A 327 -21.25 0.14 10.44
C THR A 327 -21.63 1.02 9.26
N GLY A 328 -20.70 1.21 8.33
CA GLY A 328 -20.94 1.99 7.12
C GLY A 328 -20.34 1.33 5.89
N GLU A 329 -20.84 1.70 4.72
CA GLU A 329 -20.50 1.07 3.45
C GLU A 329 -20.08 2.10 2.39
N VAL A 330 -19.10 1.73 1.58
CA VAL A 330 -18.76 2.39 0.30
C VAL A 330 -18.77 1.34 -0.80
N ARG A 331 -19.48 1.60 -1.88
CA ARG A 331 -19.60 0.71 -3.03
C ARG A 331 -19.05 1.36 -4.28
N LEU A 332 -18.15 0.64 -4.98
CA LEU A 332 -17.62 0.94 -6.29
C LEU A 332 -18.24 -0.01 -7.31
N GLU A 333 -18.83 0.51 -8.35
CA GLU A 333 -19.45 -0.26 -9.44
C GLU A 333 -18.81 0.14 -10.78
N VAL A 334 -18.61 -0.83 -11.64
CA VAL A 334 -18.21 -0.61 -13.05
C VAL A 334 -19.48 -0.34 -13.85
N LEU A 335 -19.51 0.73 -14.67
CA LEU A 335 -20.66 1.12 -15.50
C LEU A 335 -20.49 0.69 -16.95
#